data_4a8ccc1adcddcbd3e05ce6fd34f7e7d5
#
_entry.id   4a8ccc1adcddcbd3e05ce6fd34f7e7d5
#
_cell.length_a   1.000
_cell.length_b   1.000
_cell.length_c   1.000
_cell.angle_alpha   90.00
_cell.angle_beta   90.00
_cell.angle_gamma   90.00
#
_symmetry.space_group_name_H-M   'P 1'
#
loop_
_entity.id
_entity.type
_entity.pdbx_description
1 polymer ?
#
loop_
_entity_poly.entity_id
_entity_poly.type
_entity_poly.pdbx_seq_one_letter_code
_entity_poly.pdbx_strand_id
1 'polypeptide(L)' 'MNNILASNLELGNVNASVIINTIAQKVRRNRLELNLTQKALATRAGISFGSLRRFENTGEISFKSLILIAIALECYRRI' A
#
# COMPACT_ATOMS: atom_id res chain seq x y z
N MET A 1 19.84 -3.45 20.13
CA MET A 1 19.75 -3.03 19.46
C MET A 1 19.50 -2.02 19.44
N ASN A 2 19.73 -1.56 19.67
CA ASN A 2 19.36 -0.76 19.69
C ASN A 2 18.86 -0.33 19.06
N ASN A 3 18.97 -0.35 19.10
CA ASN A 3 18.36 -0.32 18.22
C ASN A 3 18.60 0.63 17.19
N ILE A 4 18.70 0.10 15.99
CA ILE A 4 18.96 0.96 14.89
C ILE A 4 17.91 2.04 14.78
N LEU A 5 16.67 1.65 14.96
CA LEU A 5 15.60 2.64 14.90
C LEU A 5 15.73 3.71 15.96
N ALA A 6 16.12 3.29 17.15
CA ALA A 6 16.27 4.25 18.23
C ALA A 6 17.41 5.20 17.97
N SER A 7 18.45 4.72 17.27
CA SER A 7 19.60 5.55 17.03
C SER A 7 19.42 6.54 15.89
N ASN A 8 18.40 6.34 15.08
CA ASN A 8 18.11 7.24 13.97
C ASN A 8 17.08 8.26 14.41
N LEU A 9 17.54 9.38 14.88
CA LEU A 9 16.66 10.41 15.41
C LEU A 9 15.66 10.91 14.39
N GLU A 10 16.07 10.95 13.15
CA GLU A 10 15.13 11.35 12.10
C GLU A 10 13.99 10.34 11.96
N LEU A 11 14.16 9.15 12.52
CA LEU A 11 13.11 8.15 12.52
C LEU A 11 12.37 8.09 13.85
N GLY A 12 12.61 9.05 14.74
CA GLY A 12 12.00 9.04 16.05
C GLY A 12 10.49 9.07 16.03
N ASN A 13 9.90 9.57 14.95
CA ASN A 13 8.45 9.61 14.81
C ASN A 13 7.89 8.43 14.04
N VAL A 14 8.74 7.50 13.65
CA VAL A 14 8.30 6.35 12.89
C VAL A 14 7.59 5.39 13.83
N ASN A 15 6.40 4.96 13.44
CA ASN A 15 5.64 3.96 14.15
C ASN A 15 4.79 3.21 13.11
N ALA A 16 4.07 2.20 13.58
CA ALA A 16 3.29 1.36 12.68
C ALA A 16 2.31 2.16 11.85
N SER A 17 1.64 3.13 12.43
CA SER A 17 0.66 3.93 11.72
C SER A 17 1.30 4.72 10.59
N VAL A 18 2.47 5.30 10.84
CA VAL A 18 3.17 6.07 9.81
C VAL A 18 3.57 5.16 8.66
N ILE A 19 4.11 3.99 8.98
CA ILE A 19 4.54 3.05 7.95
C ILE A 19 3.36 2.55 7.14
N ILE A 20 2.27 2.20 7.80
CA ILE A 20 1.07 1.71 7.13
C ILE A 20 0.53 2.78 6.19
N ASN A 21 0.43 4.02 6.65
CA ASN A 21 -0.03 5.11 5.80
C ASN A 21 0.90 5.34 4.62
N THR A 22 2.20 5.22 4.83
CA THR A 22 3.16 5.39 3.75
C THR A 22 2.96 4.33 2.68
N ILE A 23 2.73 3.09 3.08
CA ILE A 23 2.47 2.01 2.14
C ILE A 23 1.18 2.26 1.36
N ALA A 24 0.13 2.66 2.07
CA ALA A 24 -1.15 2.94 1.43
C ALA A 24 -1.01 4.07 0.39
N GLN A 25 -0.26 5.12 0.73
CA GLN A 25 -0.05 6.22 -0.19
C GLN A 25 0.81 5.81 -1.39
N LYS A 26 1.77 4.92 -1.18
CA LYS A 26 2.58 4.40 -2.28
C LYS A 26 1.72 3.58 -3.24
N VAL A 27 0.85 2.75 -2.73
CA VAL A 27 -0.07 1.99 -3.57
C VAL A 27 -0.94 2.94 -4.38
N ARG A 28 -1.51 3.94 -3.71
CA ARG A 28 -2.36 4.91 -4.39
C ARG A 28 -1.60 5.64 -5.50
N ARG A 29 -0.39 6.09 -5.20
CA ARG A 29 0.43 6.79 -6.19
C ARG A 29 0.73 5.90 -7.38
N ASN A 30 1.16 4.67 -7.13
CA ASN A 30 1.46 3.73 -8.22
C ASN A 30 0.22 3.47 -9.07
N ARG A 31 -0.93 3.33 -8.41
CA ARG A 31 -2.18 3.14 -9.14
C ARG A 31 -2.47 4.30 -10.06
N LEU A 32 -2.33 5.51 -9.54
CA LEU A 32 -2.60 6.72 -10.32
C LEU A 32 -1.61 6.89 -11.47
N GLU A 33 -0.34 6.58 -11.23
CA GLU A 33 0.68 6.66 -12.27
C GLU A 33 0.39 5.69 -13.41
N LEU A 34 -0.27 4.59 -13.11
CA LEU A 34 -0.66 3.62 -14.12
C LEU A 34 -2.03 3.93 -14.72
N ASN A 35 -2.63 5.04 -14.34
CA ASN A 35 -3.94 5.47 -14.82
C ASN A 35 -5.04 4.47 -14.51
N LEU A 36 -4.96 3.84 -13.35
CA LEU A 36 -5.95 2.86 -12.93
C LEU A 36 -6.93 3.45 -11.96
N THR A 37 -8.21 3.12 -12.13
CA THR A 37 -9.20 3.40 -11.11
C THR A 37 -9.03 2.41 -9.97
N GLN A 38 -9.59 2.74 -8.81
CA GLN A 38 -9.61 1.79 -7.70
C GLN A 38 -10.33 0.50 -8.12
N LYS A 39 -11.41 0.64 -8.86
CA LYS A 39 -12.18 -0.51 -9.31
C LYS A 39 -11.37 -1.43 -10.21
N ALA A 40 -10.62 -0.84 -11.14
CA ALA A 40 -9.80 -1.62 -12.06
C ALA A 40 -8.71 -2.37 -11.31
N LEU A 41 -8.03 -1.71 -10.38
CA LEU A 41 -6.99 -2.37 -9.61
C LEU A 41 -7.57 -3.46 -8.72
N ALA A 42 -8.68 -3.19 -8.06
CA ALA A 42 -9.31 -4.19 -7.20
C ALA A 42 -9.70 -5.44 -8.00
N THR A 43 -10.30 -5.24 -9.17
CA THR A 43 -10.67 -6.35 -10.04
C THR A 43 -9.45 -7.18 -10.41
N ARG A 44 -8.38 -6.53 -10.83
CA ARG A 44 -7.18 -7.23 -11.22
C ARG A 44 -6.54 -7.97 -10.05
N ALA A 45 -6.57 -7.37 -8.88
CA ALA A 45 -5.99 -8.00 -7.69
C ALA A 45 -6.87 -9.10 -7.12
N GLY A 46 -8.13 -9.17 -7.52
CA GLY A 46 -9.04 -10.17 -7.00
C GLY A 46 -9.55 -9.83 -5.61
N ILE A 47 -9.62 -8.55 -5.28
CA ILE A 47 -10.17 -8.11 -4.00
C ILE A 47 -11.36 -7.19 -4.24
N SER A 48 -12.14 -6.94 -3.20
CA SER A 48 -13.30 -6.07 -3.36
C SER A 48 -12.86 -4.61 -3.51
N PHE A 49 -13.66 -3.86 -4.23
CA PHE A 49 -13.48 -2.43 -4.37
C PHE A 49 -13.44 -1.76 -3.00
N GLY A 50 -14.36 -2.17 -2.11
CA GLY A 50 -14.42 -1.60 -0.77
C GLY A 50 -13.14 -1.84 0.02
N SER A 51 -12.54 -3.03 -0.13
CA SER A 51 -11.29 -3.33 0.55
C SER A 51 -10.17 -2.41 0.10
N LEU A 52 -10.05 -2.19 -1.20
CA LEU A 52 -9.00 -1.32 -1.73
C LEU A 52 -9.24 0.13 -1.31
N ARG A 53 -10.48 0.58 -1.42
CA ARG A 53 -10.83 1.95 -1.04
C ARG A 53 -10.54 2.20 0.43
N ARG A 54 -10.91 1.26 1.30
CA ARG A 54 -10.64 1.38 2.72
C ARG A 54 -9.14 1.41 2.99
N PHE A 55 -8.40 0.55 2.31
CA PHE A 55 -6.95 0.52 2.47
C PHE A 55 -6.32 1.86 2.10
N GLU A 56 -6.68 2.42 0.97
CA GLU A 56 -6.11 3.69 0.54
C GLU A 56 -6.46 4.83 1.49
N ASN A 57 -7.61 4.73 2.16
CA ASN A 57 -8.05 5.77 3.09
C ASN A 57 -7.49 5.58 4.50
N THR A 58 -7.37 4.35 4.96
CA THR A 58 -7.07 4.07 6.37
C THR A 58 -5.81 3.24 6.58
N GLY A 59 -5.31 2.59 5.53
CA GLY A 59 -4.19 1.67 5.66
C GLY A 59 -4.60 0.27 6.08
N GLU A 60 -5.88 0.03 6.37
CA GLU A 60 -6.33 -1.27 6.88
C GLU A 60 -6.55 -2.24 5.74
N ILE A 61 -5.90 -3.37 5.80
CA ILE A 61 -6.02 -4.42 4.78
C ILE A 61 -5.44 -5.70 5.33
N SER A 62 -5.90 -6.83 4.82
CA SER A 62 -5.26 -8.09 5.16
C SER A 62 -3.91 -8.18 4.45
N PHE A 63 -2.99 -8.91 5.07
CA PHE A 63 -1.68 -9.11 4.47
C PHE A 63 -1.81 -9.76 3.09
N LYS A 64 -2.68 -10.76 2.97
CA LYS A 64 -2.91 -11.43 1.69
C LYS A 64 -3.38 -10.45 0.63
N SER A 65 -4.33 -9.59 0.96
CA SER A 65 -4.84 -8.63 0.00
C SER A 65 -3.77 -7.63 -0.42
N LEU A 66 -2.91 -7.23 0.50
CA LEU A 66 -1.82 -6.33 0.16
C LEU A 66 -0.86 -6.99 -0.84
N ILE A 67 -0.56 -8.25 -0.64
CA ILE A 67 0.28 -8.99 -1.58
C ILE A 67 -0.39 -9.08 -2.95
N LEU A 68 -1.69 -9.34 -2.99
CA LEU A 68 -2.42 -9.40 -4.25
C LEU A 68 -2.39 -8.06 -4.99
N ILE A 69 -2.50 -6.96 -4.26
CA ILE A 69 -2.37 -5.63 -4.85
C ILE A 69 -0.97 -5.43 -5.44
N ALA A 70 0.05 -5.82 -4.70
CA ALA A 70 1.43 -5.65 -5.16
C ALA A 70 1.68 -6.45 -6.44
N ILE A 71 1.17 -7.66 -6.51
CA ILE A 71 1.28 -8.49 -7.70
C ILE A 71 0.56 -7.84 -8.87
N ALA A 72 -0.66 -7.32 -8.64
CA ALA A 72 -1.43 -6.70 -9.69
C ALA A 72 -0.73 -5.45 -10.24
N LEU A 73 -0.18 -4.61 -9.37
CA LEU A 73 0.54 -3.42 -9.80
C LEU A 73 1.77 -3.79 -10.63
N GLU A 74 2.47 -4.84 -10.23
CA GLU A 74 3.64 -5.27 -10.98
C GLU A 74 3.24 -5.78 -12.36
N CYS A 75 2.12 -6.49 -12.46
CA CYS A 75 1.63 -6.96 -13.75
C CYS A 75 1.29 -5.80 -14.68
N TYR A 76 0.63 -4.77 -14.17
CA TYR A 76 0.35 -3.58 -14.98
C TYR A 76 1.61 -2.87 -15.40
N ARG A 77 2.59 -2.81 -14.52
CA ARG A 77 3.84 -2.11 -14.83
C ARG A 77 4.59 -2.77 -15.97
N ARG A 78 4.43 -4.07 -16.14
CA ARG A 78 5.15 -4.83 -17.19
C ARG A 78 4.47 -4.78 -18.54
N ILE A 79 3.26 -4.26 -18.61
CA ILE A 79 2.59 -4.09 -19.88
C ILE A 79 3.13 -2.86 -20.58
#